data_a4f385b36c45830156bc2ea866b6c6e6
#
_entry.id   a4f385b36c45830156bc2ea866b6c6e6
#
_cell.length_a   1.000
_cell.length_b   1.000
_cell.length_c   1.000
_cell.angle_alpha   90.00
_cell.angle_beta   90.00
_cell.angle_gamma   90.00
#
_symmetry.space_group_name_H-M   'P 1'
#
loop_
_entity.id
_entity.type
_entity.pdbx_description
1 polymer ?
#
loop_
_entity_poly.entity_id
_entity_poly.type
_entity_poly.pdbx_seq_one_letter_code
_entity_poly.pdbx_strand_id
1 'polypeptide(L)'
;RAVGEGMGRTWYAPWSNGSAYALPIAVGAKMTQMENRIVLCRFKDGYGPVGAYFLHLKTYTQNANGENYEKKWYEHTKEMVGEYIDHHPTPTCLRNHAFIQETMAGGGPIHMVTTEAFQDPHLETVGWENFLGMTVGQAVVWASQNIDPKYTNPELTTSEPYVMGSHATCSGAWVSGPEDLSPPEYFWGYNRMLTIDGLFGAGDTVG
;
A
#
# COMPACT_ATOMS: atom_id res chain seq x y z
N ARG A 1 -9.79 -1.31 10.65
CA ARG A 1 -9.50 -1.37 9.23
C ARG A 1 -10.59 -2.13 8.49
N ALA A 2 -11.23 -1.48 7.54
CA ALA A 2 -12.14 -2.19 6.65
C ALA A 2 -11.34 -2.68 5.46
N VAL A 3 -11.54 -3.90 5.02
CA VAL A 3 -10.60 -4.51 4.12
C VAL A 3 -11.29 -5.27 3.02
N GLY A 4 -10.66 -5.34 1.90
CA GLY A 4 -11.10 -6.13 0.76
C GLY A 4 -11.03 -7.65 0.95
N GLU A 5 -10.85 -8.13 2.18
CA GLU A 5 -10.81 -9.57 2.48
C GLU A 5 -12.11 -10.28 2.16
N GLY A 6 -13.22 -9.56 2.16
CA GLY A 6 -14.50 -10.11 1.70
C GLY A 6 -14.49 -10.68 0.27
N MET A 7 -13.44 -10.33 -0.50
CA MET A 7 -13.21 -10.85 -1.83
C MET A 7 -12.25 -12.06 -1.87
N GLY A 8 -11.95 -12.66 -0.73
CA GLY A 8 -11.09 -13.83 -0.62
C GLY A 8 -9.60 -13.58 -0.82
N ARG A 9 -9.18 -12.33 -0.73
CA ARG A 9 -7.76 -11.94 -0.87
C ARG A 9 -7.25 -11.38 0.42
N THR A 10 -6.53 -12.17 1.18
CA THR A 10 -6.02 -11.82 2.50
C THR A 10 -4.85 -10.84 2.39
N TRP A 11 -5.02 -9.69 3.02
CA TRP A 11 -3.96 -8.72 3.21
C TRP A 11 -3.59 -8.60 4.70
N TYR A 12 -4.60 -8.49 5.53
CA TYR A 12 -4.50 -8.38 6.98
C TYR A 12 -5.23 -9.51 7.67
N ALA A 13 -5.29 -9.45 8.99
CA ALA A 13 -6.08 -10.38 9.76
C ALA A 13 -7.55 -10.42 9.27
N PRO A 14 -8.09 -11.58 8.94
CA PRO A 14 -9.43 -11.71 8.32
C PRO A 14 -10.57 -11.17 9.20
N TRP A 15 -10.34 -11.07 10.50
CA TRP A 15 -11.29 -10.52 11.48
C TRP A 15 -11.24 -9.00 11.62
N SER A 16 -10.39 -8.31 10.88
CA SER A 16 -10.36 -6.85 10.80
C SER A 16 -11.52 -6.35 9.94
N ASN A 17 -12.68 -6.17 10.54
CA ASN A 17 -13.96 -5.98 9.86
C ASN A 17 -14.50 -4.53 9.90
N GLY A 18 -13.66 -3.55 10.20
CA GLY A 18 -14.06 -2.14 10.25
C GLY A 18 -14.77 -1.70 11.51
N SER A 19 -14.85 -2.51 12.56
CA SER A 19 -15.42 -2.12 13.86
C SER A 19 -14.73 -0.87 14.42
N ALA A 20 -13.45 -0.70 14.16
CA ALA A 20 -12.68 0.47 14.58
C ALA A 20 -13.12 1.78 13.90
N TYR A 21 -13.85 1.72 12.78
CA TYR A 21 -14.53 2.87 12.19
C TYR A 21 -15.96 3.02 12.70
N ALA A 22 -16.66 1.90 12.85
CA ALA A 22 -18.05 1.91 13.30
C ALA A 22 -18.23 2.47 14.71
N LEU A 23 -17.32 2.13 15.62
CA LEU A 23 -17.40 2.59 17.01
C LEU A 23 -17.25 4.10 17.17
N PRO A 24 -16.25 4.78 16.60
CA PRO A 24 -16.16 6.24 16.63
C PRO A 24 -17.39 6.90 16.01
N ILE A 25 -17.88 6.40 14.87
CA ILE A 25 -19.07 6.93 14.19
C ILE A 25 -20.30 6.80 15.10
N ALA A 26 -20.49 5.67 15.74
CA ALA A 26 -21.63 5.40 16.60
C ALA A 26 -21.72 6.36 17.80
N VAL A 27 -20.61 6.87 18.29
CA VAL A 27 -20.55 7.85 19.38
C VAL A 27 -20.49 9.29 18.88
N GLY A 28 -20.58 9.52 17.57
CA GLY A 28 -20.60 10.86 16.99
C GLY A 28 -19.23 11.50 16.80
N ALA A 29 -18.16 10.75 16.88
CA ALA A 29 -16.82 11.26 16.58
C ALA A 29 -16.70 11.58 15.09
N LYS A 30 -15.96 12.64 14.78
CA LYS A 30 -15.67 13.00 13.39
C LYS A 30 -14.66 12.05 12.79
N MET A 31 -14.84 11.77 11.51
CA MET A 31 -13.93 10.98 10.70
C MET A 31 -13.22 11.88 9.70
N THR A 32 -12.04 11.50 9.27
CA THR A 32 -11.25 12.24 8.28
C THR A 32 -10.82 11.34 7.13
N GLN A 33 -10.71 11.93 5.96
CA GLN A 33 -10.18 11.30 4.73
C GLN A 33 -10.88 9.98 4.35
N MET A 34 -12.15 9.82 4.68
CA MET A 34 -12.92 8.58 4.41
C MET A 34 -13.14 8.33 2.91
N GLU A 35 -12.94 9.34 2.08
CA GLU A 35 -12.92 9.23 0.62
C GLU A 35 -11.66 8.58 0.07
N ASN A 36 -10.58 8.55 0.85
CA ASN A 36 -9.32 7.96 0.40
C ASN A 36 -9.45 6.45 0.22
N ARG A 37 -9.03 6.00 -0.93
CA ARG A 37 -9.01 4.60 -1.30
C ARG A 37 -7.62 4.21 -1.76
N ILE A 38 -7.18 3.03 -1.36
CA ILE A 38 -5.93 2.49 -1.81
C ILE A 38 -6.21 1.40 -2.82
N VAL A 39 -5.71 1.60 -4.03
CA VAL A 39 -5.61 0.55 -5.03
C VAL A 39 -4.21 -0.01 -4.93
N LEU A 40 -4.13 -1.25 -4.52
CA LEU A 40 -2.86 -1.89 -4.23
C LEU A 40 -2.42 -2.73 -5.42
N CYS A 41 -1.16 -2.57 -5.77
CA CYS A 41 -0.47 -3.52 -6.60
C CYS A 41 -0.18 -4.78 -5.77
N ARG A 42 -0.55 -5.95 -6.28
CA ARG A 42 -0.35 -7.25 -5.62
C ARG A 42 0.01 -8.33 -6.62
N PHE A 43 0.54 -9.45 -6.14
CA PHE A 43 0.74 -10.61 -7.01
C PHE A 43 -0.60 -11.20 -7.43
N LYS A 44 -0.73 -11.53 -8.70
CA LYS A 44 -1.97 -12.02 -9.31
C LYS A 44 -2.53 -13.24 -8.58
N ASP A 45 -1.69 -14.21 -8.33
CA ASP A 45 -2.07 -15.47 -7.70
C ASP A 45 -1.45 -15.59 -6.30
N GLY A 46 -1.21 -14.46 -5.68
CA GLY A 46 -0.44 -14.37 -4.48
C GLY A 46 -1.16 -13.76 -3.30
N TYR A 47 -0.38 -13.57 -2.28
CA TYR A 47 -0.72 -13.01 -1.01
C TYR A 47 0.11 -11.75 -0.77
N GLY A 48 -0.51 -10.76 -0.15
CA GLY A 48 0.19 -9.65 0.45
C GLY A 48 0.75 -8.58 -0.48
N PRO A 49 1.35 -7.58 0.13
CA PRO A 49 1.84 -6.40 -0.54
C PRO A 49 3.13 -6.66 -1.31
N VAL A 50 3.21 -6.08 -2.49
CA VAL A 50 4.43 -6.10 -3.31
C VAL A 50 5.50 -5.13 -2.80
N GLY A 51 5.15 -4.21 -1.91
CA GLY A 51 6.05 -3.18 -1.38
C GLY A 51 7.34 -3.72 -0.78
N ALA A 52 7.27 -4.87 -0.10
CA ALA A 52 8.45 -5.53 0.48
C ALA A 52 9.51 -5.91 -0.58
N TYR A 53 9.08 -6.31 -1.78
CA TYR A 53 9.99 -6.62 -2.88
C TYR A 53 10.70 -5.39 -3.41
N PHE A 54 9.95 -4.32 -3.62
CA PHE A 54 10.54 -3.04 -4.05
C PHE A 54 11.55 -2.52 -3.02
N LEU A 55 11.23 -2.69 -1.74
CA LEU A 55 12.09 -2.21 -0.66
C LEU A 55 13.36 -3.04 -0.51
N HIS A 56 13.22 -4.37 -0.44
CA HIS A 56 14.32 -5.26 -0.06
C HIS A 56 15.08 -5.81 -1.27
N LEU A 57 14.42 -6.05 -2.38
CA LEU A 57 15.03 -6.58 -3.61
C LEU A 57 15.25 -5.50 -4.67
N LYS A 58 14.87 -4.25 -4.39
CA LYS A 58 15.03 -3.11 -5.32
C LYS A 58 14.53 -3.41 -6.74
N THR A 59 13.46 -4.17 -6.83
CA THR A 59 12.84 -4.54 -8.09
C THR A 59 12.13 -3.37 -8.75
N TYR A 60 11.82 -3.52 -10.02
CA TYR A 60 10.97 -2.62 -10.79
C TYR A 60 9.91 -3.43 -11.54
N THR A 61 9.01 -2.74 -12.23
CA THR A 61 7.96 -3.38 -13.01
C THR A 61 8.18 -3.22 -14.52
N GLN A 62 7.73 -4.22 -15.28
CA GLN A 62 7.71 -4.20 -16.74
C GLN A 62 6.33 -4.54 -17.28
N ASN A 63 6.00 -3.98 -18.44
CA ASN A 63 4.78 -4.30 -19.16
C ASN A 63 4.91 -5.59 -19.99
N ALA A 64 3.86 -5.94 -20.74
CA ALA A 64 3.85 -7.13 -21.59
C ALA A 64 4.94 -7.15 -22.67
N ASN A 65 5.46 -5.98 -23.06
CA ASN A 65 6.55 -5.85 -24.04
C ASN A 65 7.94 -5.93 -23.40
N GLY A 66 8.03 -6.10 -22.07
CA GLY A 66 9.30 -6.09 -21.33
C GLY A 66 9.85 -4.69 -21.07
N GLU A 67 9.06 -3.64 -21.24
CA GLU A 67 9.48 -2.25 -21.06
C GLU A 67 9.23 -1.79 -19.62
N ASN A 68 10.20 -1.10 -19.02
CA ASN A 68 9.99 -0.36 -17.79
C ASN A 68 9.20 0.92 -18.12
N TYR A 69 7.94 0.93 -17.75
CA TYR A 69 7.00 2.02 -18.02
C TYR A 69 6.94 3.09 -16.92
N GLU A 70 7.58 2.86 -15.78
CA GLU A 70 7.45 3.72 -14.59
C GLU A 70 7.87 5.16 -14.89
N LYS A 71 8.96 5.36 -15.64
CA LYS A 71 9.44 6.69 -15.99
C LYS A 71 8.42 7.50 -16.82
N LYS A 72 7.78 6.86 -17.79
CA LYS A 72 6.74 7.49 -18.63
C LYS A 72 5.60 8.04 -17.78
N TRP A 73 5.08 7.24 -16.85
CA TRP A 73 3.98 7.64 -15.99
C TRP A 73 4.41 8.56 -14.85
N TYR A 74 5.67 8.50 -14.44
CA TYR A 74 6.23 9.46 -13.49
C TYR A 74 6.24 10.88 -14.06
N GLU A 75 6.66 11.08 -15.32
CA GLU A 75 6.60 12.39 -15.97
C GLU A 75 5.16 12.89 -16.12
N HIS A 76 4.25 12.01 -16.48
CA HIS A 76 2.82 12.34 -16.51
C HIS A 76 2.30 12.77 -15.14
N THR A 77 2.72 12.10 -14.08
CA THR A 77 2.32 12.47 -12.70
C THR A 77 2.86 13.87 -12.33
N LYS A 78 4.06 14.21 -12.74
CA LYS A 78 4.61 15.56 -12.52
C LYS A 78 3.75 16.63 -13.19
N GLU A 79 3.29 16.39 -14.40
CA GLU A 79 2.40 17.32 -15.10
C GLU A 79 1.07 17.48 -14.34
N MET A 80 0.53 16.39 -13.82
CA MET A 80 -0.74 16.42 -13.07
C MET A 80 -0.65 17.13 -11.73
N VAL A 81 0.43 16.94 -10.97
CA VAL A 81 0.59 17.56 -9.63
C VAL A 81 1.06 19.01 -9.72
N GLY A 82 1.66 19.43 -10.83
CA GLY A 82 2.03 20.82 -11.09
C GLY A 82 2.82 21.45 -9.94
N GLU A 83 2.28 22.50 -9.34
CA GLU A 83 2.90 23.24 -8.23
C GLU A 83 3.11 22.42 -6.95
N TYR A 84 2.38 21.32 -6.78
CA TYR A 84 2.53 20.42 -5.64
C TYR A 84 3.64 19.39 -5.81
N ILE A 85 4.45 19.50 -6.86
CA ILE A 85 5.54 18.54 -7.16
C ILE A 85 6.57 18.41 -6.03
N ASP A 86 6.78 19.47 -5.26
CA ASP A 86 7.70 19.47 -4.12
C ASP A 86 7.18 18.65 -2.93
N HIS A 87 5.88 18.35 -2.91
CA HIS A 87 5.24 17.46 -1.95
C HIS A 87 5.10 16.08 -2.57
N HIS A 88 6.22 15.45 -2.92
CA HIS A 88 6.26 14.21 -3.67
C HIS A 88 5.34 13.14 -3.11
N PRO A 89 4.44 12.58 -3.94
CA PRO A 89 3.78 11.33 -3.59
C PRO A 89 4.84 10.28 -3.23
N THR A 90 4.53 9.42 -2.28
CA THR A 90 5.48 8.37 -1.90
C THR A 90 5.81 7.50 -3.11
N PRO A 91 7.00 6.88 -3.17
CA PRO A 91 7.35 5.97 -4.26
C PRO A 91 6.32 4.86 -4.48
N THR A 92 5.65 4.43 -3.43
CA THR A 92 4.56 3.45 -3.50
C THR A 92 3.34 4.00 -4.24
N CYS A 93 2.93 5.23 -3.95
CA CYS A 93 1.82 5.88 -4.66
C CYS A 93 2.13 6.07 -6.14
N LEU A 94 3.34 6.53 -6.47
CA LEU A 94 3.78 6.70 -7.85
C LEU A 94 3.79 5.39 -8.62
N ARG A 95 4.29 4.32 -8.02
CA ARG A 95 4.29 2.98 -8.62
C ARG A 95 2.89 2.44 -8.86
N ASN A 96 2.01 2.55 -7.86
CA ASN A 96 0.63 2.11 -7.99
C ASN A 96 -0.12 2.89 -9.07
N HIS A 97 0.11 4.20 -9.14
CA HIS A 97 -0.46 5.04 -10.20
C HIS A 97 0.05 4.61 -11.58
N ALA A 98 1.36 4.49 -11.75
CA ALA A 98 1.97 4.06 -13.01
C ALA A 98 1.46 2.68 -13.44
N PHE A 99 1.34 1.74 -12.52
CA PHE A 99 0.80 0.41 -12.76
C PHE A 99 -0.63 0.46 -13.31
N ILE A 100 -1.49 1.26 -12.69
CA ILE A 100 -2.90 1.39 -13.12
C ILE A 100 -2.96 2.04 -14.50
N GLN A 101 -2.22 3.12 -14.71
CA GLN A 101 -2.21 3.84 -15.99
C GLN A 101 -1.71 2.94 -17.12
N GLU A 102 -0.63 2.20 -16.90
CA GLU A 102 -0.11 1.25 -17.90
C GLU A 102 -1.11 0.13 -18.22
N THR A 103 -1.75 -0.40 -17.18
CA THR A 103 -2.79 -1.43 -17.35
C THR A 103 -3.98 -0.90 -18.15
N MET A 104 -4.46 0.31 -17.84
CA MET A 104 -5.55 0.97 -18.58
C MET A 104 -5.18 1.29 -20.01
N ALA A 105 -3.92 1.59 -20.27
CA ALA A 105 -3.39 1.80 -21.63
C ALA A 105 -3.20 0.51 -22.43
N GLY A 106 -3.51 -0.66 -21.86
CA GLY A 106 -3.39 -1.95 -22.54
C GLY A 106 -2.00 -2.57 -22.46
N GLY A 107 -1.10 -2.07 -21.60
CA GLY A 107 0.25 -2.60 -21.42
C GLY A 107 0.35 -3.88 -20.57
N GLY A 108 -0.76 -4.39 -20.06
CA GLY A 108 -0.77 -5.64 -19.31
C GLY A 108 -0.57 -6.90 -20.16
N PRO A 109 -0.13 -8.02 -19.55
CA PRO A 109 0.15 -8.23 -18.14
C PRO A 109 1.40 -7.47 -17.64
N ILE A 110 1.36 -7.10 -16.37
CA ILE A 110 2.48 -6.42 -15.71
C ILE A 110 3.23 -7.42 -14.85
N HIS A 111 4.56 -7.40 -14.91
CA HIS A 111 5.40 -8.30 -14.13
C HIS A 111 6.38 -7.50 -13.26
N MET A 112 6.67 -8.03 -12.07
CA MET A 112 7.77 -7.56 -11.25
C MET A 112 9.06 -8.25 -11.70
N VAL A 113 10.11 -7.46 -11.98
CA VAL A 113 11.39 -8.00 -12.45
C VAL A 113 12.23 -8.45 -11.25
N THR A 114 12.01 -9.68 -10.85
CA THR A 114 12.75 -10.31 -9.74
C THR A 114 13.99 -11.05 -10.21
N THR A 115 13.96 -11.61 -11.41
CA THR A 115 15.08 -12.41 -11.95
C THR A 115 16.39 -11.63 -12.04
N GLU A 116 16.35 -10.35 -12.35
CA GLU A 116 17.53 -9.49 -12.36
C GLU A 116 18.02 -9.18 -10.94
N ALA A 117 17.10 -8.92 -10.01
CA ALA A 117 17.44 -8.63 -8.62
C ALA A 117 18.21 -9.77 -7.98
N PHE A 118 17.83 -11.01 -8.25
CA PHE A 118 18.51 -12.19 -7.72
C PHE A 118 19.87 -12.50 -8.38
N GLN A 119 20.30 -11.74 -9.37
CA GLN A 119 21.67 -11.79 -9.88
C GLN A 119 22.66 -11.03 -8.98
N ASP A 120 22.17 -10.13 -8.12
CA ASP A 120 22.98 -9.47 -7.10
C ASP A 120 23.11 -10.40 -5.87
N PRO A 121 24.31 -10.88 -5.52
CA PRO A 121 24.49 -11.79 -4.38
C PRO A 121 24.04 -11.23 -3.04
N HIS A 122 24.06 -9.90 -2.87
CA HIS A 122 23.56 -9.27 -1.65
C HIS A 122 22.04 -9.31 -1.59
N LEU A 123 21.36 -9.06 -2.70
CA LEU A 123 19.90 -9.11 -2.78
C LEU A 123 19.39 -10.55 -2.69
N GLU A 124 20.13 -11.51 -3.28
CA GLU A 124 19.81 -12.93 -3.20
C GLU A 124 19.83 -13.47 -1.76
N THR A 125 20.69 -12.92 -0.91
CA THR A 125 20.85 -13.35 0.49
C THR A 125 20.13 -12.40 1.46
N VAL A 126 20.74 -11.27 1.78
CA VAL A 126 20.24 -10.34 2.80
C VAL A 126 18.91 -9.71 2.40
N GLY A 127 18.76 -9.35 1.13
CA GLY A 127 17.48 -8.81 0.60
C GLY A 127 16.37 -9.83 0.72
N TRP A 128 16.63 -11.09 0.38
CA TRP A 128 15.67 -12.18 0.47
C TRP A 128 15.30 -12.51 1.92
N GLU A 129 16.26 -12.58 2.83
CA GLU A 129 16.00 -12.80 4.26
C GLU A 129 15.14 -11.71 4.86
N ASN A 130 15.41 -10.44 4.55
CA ASN A 130 14.60 -9.31 5.01
C ASN A 130 13.18 -9.38 4.44
N PHE A 131 13.04 -9.76 3.18
CA PHE A 131 11.73 -9.98 2.57
C PHE A 131 10.96 -11.10 3.27
N LEU A 132 11.57 -12.24 3.53
CA LEU A 132 10.95 -13.34 4.25
C LEU A 132 10.53 -12.94 5.67
N GLY A 133 11.31 -12.12 6.35
CA GLY A 133 10.97 -11.55 7.65
C GLY A 133 9.69 -10.70 7.62
N MET A 134 9.38 -10.07 6.50
CA MET A 134 8.16 -9.29 6.33
C MET A 134 6.96 -10.09 5.82
N THR A 135 7.19 -11.04 4.92
CA THR A 135 6.08 -11.67 4.20
C THR A 135 6.41 -13.09 3.72
N VAL A 136 6.75 -13.98 4.65
CA VAL A 136 6.97 -15.39 4.35
C VAL A 136 5.78 -16.06 3.68
N GLY A 137 4.56 -15.59 3.97
CA GLY A 137 3.32 -16.12 3.37
C GLY A 137 3.34 -16.08 1.83
N GLN A 138 3.91 -15.03 1.23
CA GLN A 138 4.01 -14.97 -0.23
C GLN A 138 4.97 -16.01 -0.79
N ALA A 139 6.10 -16.25 -0.12
CA ALA A 139 7.04 -17.28 -0.54
C ALA A 139 6.42 -18.68 -0.47
N VAL A 140 5.62 -18.96 0.56
CA VAL A 140 4.88 -20.21 0.70
C VAL A 140 3.85 -20.39 -0.43
N VAL A 141 3.11 -19.34 -0.76
CA VAL A 141 2.14 -19.37 -1.88
C VAL A 141 2.85 -19.63 -3.19
N TRP A 142 3.96 -18.95 -3.47
CA TRP A 142 4.73 -19.19 -4.69
C TRP A 142 5.29 -20.61 -4.75
N ALA A 143 5.84 -21.11 -3.65
CA ALA A 143 6.32 -22.49 -3.60
C ALA A 143 5.20 -23.50 -3.89
N SER A 144 3.99 -23.26 -3.40
CA SER A 144 2.83 -24.12 -3.68
C SER A 144 2.38 -24.09 -5.14
N GLN A 145 2.69 -23.02 -5.85
CA GLN A 145 2.37 -22.82 -7.27
C GLN A 145 3.55 -23.14 -8.21
N ASN A 146 4.65 -23.63 -7.66
CA ASN A 146 5.89 -23.89 -8.38
C ASN A 146 6.45 -22.63 -9.07
N ILE A 147 6.30 -21.48 -8.43
CA ILE A 147 6.88 -20.20 -8.86
C ILE A 147 8.15 -19.95 -8.04
N ASP A 148 9.27 -19.82 -8.72
CA ASP A 148 10.52 -19.37 -8.11
C ASP A 148 10.87 -17.98 -8.67
N PRO A 149 10.86 -16.93 -7.83
CA PRO A 149 11.12 -15.57 -8.28
C PRO A 149 12.54 -15.32 -8.77
N LYS A 150 13.45 -16.26 -8.53
CA LYS A 150 14.80 -16.22 -9.12
C LYS A 150 14.81 -16.49 -10.63
N TYR A 151 13.82 -17.24 -11.11
CA TYR A 151 13.77 -17.69 -12.51
C TYR A 151 12.52 -17.21 -13.25
N THR A 152 11.53 -16.72 -12.53
CA THR A 152 10.25 -16.28 -13.11
C THR A 152 9.84 -14.94 -12.54
N ASN A 153 9.62 -13.96 -13.39
CA ASN A 153 9.05 -12.68 -12.98
C ASN A 153 7.55 -12.83 -12.68
N PRO A 154 7.13 -12.68 -11.42
CA PRO A 154 5.73 -12.88 -11.07
C PRO A 154 4.84 -11.78 -11.62
N GLU A 155 3.65 -12.17 -12.10
CA GLU A 155 2.63 -11.24 -12.57
C GLU A 155 1.99 -10.48 -11.42
N LEU A 156 1.74 -9.20 -11.67
CA LEU A 156 1.06 -8.30 -10.75
C LEU A 156 -0.36 -8.01 -11.24
N THR A 157 -1.24 -7.75 -10.28
CA THR A 157 -2.60 -7.28 -10.55
C THR A 157 -2.98 -6.19 -9.56
N THR A 158 -4.04 -5.47 -9.85
CA THR A 158 -4.65 -4.58 -8.88
C THR A 158 -5.47 -5.37 -7.86
N SER A 159 -5.57 -4.86 -6.65
CA SER A 159 -6.55 -5.39 -5.71
C SER A 159 -7.93 -4.85 -6.02
N GLU A 160 -8.89 -5.73 -6.11
CA GLU A 160 -10.29 -5.38 -6.28
C GLU A 160 -11.15 -6.01 -5.18
N PRO A 161 -12.20 -5.35 -4.76
CA PRO A 161 -12.45 -3.92 -4.93
C PRO A 161 -11.43 -3.09 -4.15
N TYR A 162 -11.46 -1.78 -4.36
CA TYR A 162 -10.62 -0.85 -3.61
C TYR A 162 -10.67 -1.13 -2.11
N VAL A 163 -9.50 -1.19 -1.49
CA VAL A 163 -9.43 -1.22 -0.04
C VAL A 163 -9.84 0.15 0.48
N MET A 164 -10.93 0.20 1.20
CA MET A 164 -11.34 1.39 1.95
C MET A 164 -10.44 1.53 3.17
N GLY A 165 -9.97 2.71 3.39
CA GLY A 165 -9.11 2.99 4.51
C GLY A 165 -7.66 2.76 4.19
N SER A 166 -6.84 3.18 5.08
CA SER A 166 -5.44 3.27 4.82
C SER A 166 -4.67 2.05 5.25
N HIS A 167 -3.60 1.94 4.60
CA HIS A 167 -2.41 1.41 5.16
C HIS A 167 -1.81 2.49 6.06
N ALA A 168 -2.12 2.44 7.35
CA ALA A 168 -1.70 3.37 8.38
C ALA A 168 -2.02 4.87 8.12
N THR A 169 -2.97 5.39 8.85
CA THR A 169 -3.21 6.83 9.06
C THR A 169 -3.60 7.69 7.84
N CYS A 170 -4.12 7.12 6.74
CA CYS A 170 -4.66 7.93 5.64
C CYS A 170 -6.16 8.19 5.74
N SER A 171 -6.89 7.44 6.55
CA SER A 171 -8.32 7.66 6.81
C SER A 171 -8.71 7.03 8.14
N GLY A 172 -9.64 7.62 8.84
CA GLY A 172 -10.06 7.08 10.13
C GLY A 172 -10.70 8.12 11.03
N ALA A 173 -10.68 7.84 12.33
CA ALA A 173 -11.14 8.78 13.32
C ALA A 173 -10.23 10.03 13.34
N TRP A 174 -10.84 11.19 13.31
CA TRP A 174 -10.10 12.44 13.43
C TRP A 174 -9.66 12.64 14.87
N VAL A 175 -8.36 12.75 15.10
CA VAL A 175 -7.76 12.91 16.41
C VAL A 175 -6.97 14.20 16.52
N SER A 176 -6.90 14.72 17.74
CA SER A 176 -6.02 15.83 18.09
C SER A 176 -4.55 15.46 17.84
N GLY A 177 -3.82 16.35 17.25
CA GLY A 177 -2.38 16.21 17.06
C GLY A 177 -1.59 16.47 18.34
N PRO A 178 -0.25 16.33 18.30
CA PRO A 178 0.62 16.74 19.40
C PRO A 178 0.62 18.27 19.55
N GLU A 179 0.63 18.74 20.79
CA GLU A 179 0.53 20.17 21.14
C GLU A 179 1.67 21.01 20.55
N ASP A 180 2.86 20.46 20.54
CA ASP A 180 4.10 21.15 20.10
C ASP A 180 4.28 21.17 18.58
N LEU A 181 3.53 20.34 17.84
CA LEU A 181 3.70 20.20 16.39
C LEU A 181 2.46 20.60 15.59
N SER A 182 1.29 20.67 16.24
CA SER A 182 0.03 20.90 15.55
C SER A 182 -0.34 22.39 15.53
N PRO A 183 -0.89 22.91 14.42
CA PRO A 183 -1.61 24.17 14.45
C PRO A 183 -2.69 24.15 15.53
N PRO A 184 -3.00 25.30 16.17
CA PRO A 184 -3.95 25.35 17.28
C PRO A 184 -5.34 24.77 16.96
N GLU A 185 -5.79 24.87 15.73
CA GLU A 185 -7.07 24.34 15.26
C GLU A 185 -7.10 22.79 15.16
N TYR A 186 -5.94 22.15 15.20
CA TYR A 186 -5.75 20.69 15.18
C TYR A 186 -5.29 20.12 16.52
N PHE A 187 -5.29 20.93 17.56
CA PHE A 187 -5.06 20.50 18.93
C PHE A 187 -6.24 20.91 19.82
N TRP A 188 -6.93 19.94 20.43
CA TRP A 188 -8.09 20.17 21.28
C TRP A 188 -8.05 19.37 22.58
N GLY A 189 -6.94 19.42 23.26
CA GLY A 189 -6.81 18.86 24.61
C GLY A 189 -5.60 17.93 24.74
N TYR A 190 -5.73 16.70 24.30
CA TYR A 190 -4.67 15.71 24.43
C TYR A 190 -4.35 15.07 23.09
N ASN A 191 -3.08 14.82 22.84
CA ASN A 191 -2.64 14.08 21.65
C ASN A 191 -3.43 12.76 21.52
N ARG A 192 -3.91 12.47 20.34
CA ARG A 192 -4.73 11.28 19.99
C ARG A 192 -6.14 11.25 20.58
N MET A 193 -6.60 12.29 21.24
CA MET A 193 -7.99 12.40 21.64
C MET A 193 -8.89 12.58 20.40
N LEU A 194 -10.00 11.84 20.35
CA LEU A 194 -11.01 12.01 19.31
C LEU A 194 -11.73 13.35 19.50
N THR A 195 -12.61 13.69 18.58
CA THR A 195 -13.50 14.84 18.72
C THR A 195 -14.60 14.65 19.77
N ILE A 196 -14.48 13.59 20.57
CA ILE A 196 -15.30 13.28 21.74
C ILE A 196 -14.38 13.21 22.94
N ASP A 197 -14.66 14.02 23.94
CA ASP A 197 -13.85 14.13 25.16
C ASP A 197 -13.65 12.78 25.85
N GLY A 198 -12.42 12.51 26.20
CA GLY A 198 -12.05 11.30 26.93
C GLY A 198 -11.94 10.02 26.09
N LEU A 199 -12.21 10.09 24.80
CA LEU A 199 -11.95 8.99 23.87
C LEU A 199 -10.67 9.21 23.09
N PHE A 200 -9.90 8.14 22.92
CA PHE A 200 -8.60 8.19 22.25
C PHE A 200 -8.53 7.17 21.12
N GLY A 201 -7.88 7.55 20.04
CA GLY A 201 -7.61 6.68 18.90
C GLY A 201 -6.21 6.10 18.98
N ALA A 202 -6.07 4.82 18.58
CA ALA A 202 -4.79 4.16 18.50
C ALA A 202 -4.71 3.24 17.28
N GLY A 203 -3.51 3.13 16.70
CA GLY A 203 -3.25 2.29 15.54
C GLY A 203 -3.97 2.79 14.29
N ASP A 204 -4.30 1.86 13.40
CA ASP A 204 -4.87 2.15 12.07
C ASP A 204 -6.32 2.68 12.08
N THR A 205 -6.89 2.92 13.23
CA THR A 205 -8.20 3.58 13.40
C THR A 205 -8.10 5.08 13.18
N VAL A 206 -6.92 5.63 13.38
CA VAL A 206 -6.63 7.06 13.32
C VAL A 206 -6.33 7.48 11.89
N GLY A 207 -6.99 8.52 11.40
CA GLY A 207 -6.74 9.14 10.11
C GLY A 207 -5.85 10.36 10.20
#